data_afa92dc5dd5abe1cf3e119b9c4c9d27b
#
_entry.id   afa92dc5dd5abe1cf3e119b9c4c9d27b
#
_cell.length_a   1.000
_cell.length_b   1.000
_cell.length_c   1.000
_cell.angle_alpha   90.00
_cell.angle_beta   90.00
_cell.angle_gamma   90.00
#
_symmetry.space_group_name_H-M   'P 1'
#
loop_
_entity.id
_entity.type
_entity.pdbx_description
1 polymer ?
#
loop_
_entity_poly.entity_id
_entity_poly.type
_entity_poly.pdbx_seq_one_letter_code
_entity_poly.pdbx_strand_id
1 'polypeptide(L)'
;AQKIDYRASLRFSDKYGVMKGDNRRNYTLNFSIGYHMRDKLTLRYTANYTLTDATDSPYGKFSAYTKLNPYESPYDEYGELVKAFYFDPEDTSTTSEGYQANPLYNATLSSFSTSRNQTLRNTVDAKWYVTKDFYVSGQFNIDVKSSQSDKYVSPDDAQFLGENDPAKRGLYGLGTGK
;
A
#
# COMPACT_ATOMS: atom_id res chain seq x y z
N ALA A 1 -17.81 12.11 42.42
CA ALA A 1 -18.70 12.22 41.25
C ALA A 1 -18.22 11.24 40.17
N GLN A 2 -19.17 10.60 39.47
CA GLN A 2 -18.86 9.83 38.26
C GLN A 2 -18.63 10.81 37.11
N LYS A 3 -17.60 10.58 36.29
CA LYS A 3 -17.31 11.41 35.13
C LYS A 3 -17.13 10.50 33.91
N ILE A 4 -17.70 10.93 32.81
CA ILE A 4 -17.53 10.31 31.50
C ILE A 4 -16.85 11.35 30.60
N ASP A 5 -15.79 10.98 29.93
CA ASP A 5 -15.17 11.75 28.88
C ASP A 5 -15.23 10.98 27.58
N TYR A 6 -15.36 11.67 26.46
CA TYR A 6 -15.32 11.08 25.15
C TYR A 6 -14.56 11.96 24.17
N ARG A 7 -13.96 11.32 23.18
CA ARG A 7 -13.28 11.97 22.08
C ARG A 7 -13.56 11.22 20.78
N ALA A 8 -13.89 11.96 19.75
CA ALA A 8 -13.98 11.43 18.40
C ALA A 8 -13.13 12.31 17.47
N SER A 9 -12.41 11.70 16.55
CA SER A 9 -11.67 12.43 15.52
C SER A 9 -11.67 11.66 14.21
N LEU A 10 -11.78 12.39 13.11
CA LEU A 10 -11.67 11.90 11.75
C LEU A 10 -10.49 12.61 11.09
N ARG A 11 -9.62 11.82 10.45
CA ARG A 11 -8.52 12.33 9.62
C ARG A 11 -8.66 11.78 8.22
N PHE A 12 -8.54 12.64 7.25
CA PHE A 12 -8.38 12.30 5.84
C PHE A 12 -7.00 12.76 5.36
N SER A 13 -6.34 11.95 4.54
CA SER A 13 -5.07 12.31 3.91
C SER A 13 -5.06 11.71 2.51
N ASP A 14 -4.85 12.55 1.51
CA ASP A 14 -4.63 12.19 0.11
C ASP A 14 -3.20 12.55 -0.24
N LYS A 15 -2.42 11.56 -0.69
CA LYS A 15 -1.00 11.70 -1.00
C LYS A 15 -0.75 11.19 -2.40
N TYR A 16 -0.11 12.00 -3.20
CA TYR A 16 0.38 11.62 -4.52
C TYR A 16 1.86 11.25 -4.43
N GLY A 17 2.23 10.17 -5.10
CA GLY A 17 3.62 9.77 -5.22
C GLY A 17 4.39 10.63 -6.21
N VAL A 18 5.68 10.33 -6.35
CA VAL A 18 6.56 11.01 -7.32
C VAL A 18 6.16 10.65 -8.76
N MET A 19 5.70 9.42 -8.97
CA MET A 19 5.29 8.94 -10.28
C MET A 19 3.84 9.32 -10.56
N LYS A 20 3.57 9.72 -11.79
CA LYS A 20 2.21 10.08 -12.24
C LYS A 20 1.26 8.90 -12.06
N GLY A 21 0.11 9.15 -11.42
CA GLY A 21 -0.91 8.13 -11.14
C GLY A 21 -0.72 7.35 -9.83
N ASP A 22 0.42 7.51 -9.13
CA ASP A 22 0.59 6.96 -7.78
C ASP A 22 -0.22 7.78 -6.78
N ASN A 23 -1.10 7.13 -6.07
CA ASN A 23 -1.99 7.77 -5.09
C ASN A 23 -2.20 6.88 -3.87
N ARG A 24 -2.23 7.51 -2.69
CA ARG A 24 -2.58 6.84 -1.44
C ARG A 24 -3.53 7.70 -0.61
N ARG A 25 -4.73 7.18 -0.37
CA ARG A 25 -5.75 7.79 0.46
C ARG A 25 -5.86 7.07 1.79
N ASN A 26 -5.79 7.84 2.87
CA ASN A 26 -5.93 7.29 4.22
C ASN A 26 -7.10 7.98 4.92
N TYR A 27 -7.96 7.16 5.50
CA TYR A 27 -9.06 7.57 6.37
C TYR A 27 -8.79 6.98 7.75
N THR A 28 -8.74 7.81 8.77
CA THR A 28 -8.54 7.35 10.14
C THR A 28 -9.64 7.91 11.02
N LEU A 29 -10.40 7.02 11.65
CA LEU A 29 -11.41 7.33 12.64
C LEU A 29 -10.89 6.87 14.01
N ASN A 30 -10.84 7.79 14.97
CA ASN A 30 -10.54 7.46 16.35
C ASN A 30 -11.76 7.80 17.22
N PHE A 31 -12.11 6.88 18.08
CA PHE A 31 -13.13 7.06 19.11
C PHE A 31 -12.56 6.60 20.44
N SER A 32 -12.75 7.39 21.48
CA SER A 32 -12.35 7.03 22.83
C SER A 32 -13.44 7.46 23.81
N ILE A 33 -13.76 6.59 24.76
CA ILE A 33 -14.63 6.87 25.87
C ILE A 33 -13.94 6.46 27.15
N GLY A 34 -13.89 7.39 28.10
CA GLY A 34 -13.36 7.18 29.45
C GLY A 34 -14.47 7.23 30.49
N TYR A 35 -14.47 6.29 31.42
CA TYR A 35 -15.35 6.24 32.57
C TYR A 35 -14.52 6.30 33.84
N HIS A 36 -14.78 7.30 34.67
CA HIS A 36 -14.10 7.54 35.95
C HIS A 36 -15.10 7.37 37.09
N MET A 37 -14.97 6.26 37.84
CA MET A 37 -15.79 5.98 39.01
C MET A 37 -15.05 6.49 40.25
N ARG A 38 -15.37 7.73 40.69
CA ARG A 38 -14.67 8.39 41.81
C ARG A 38 -13.17 8.12 41.71
N ASP A 39 -12.42 8.18 42.73
CA ASP A 39 -10.97 7.98 42.69
C ASP A 39 -10.55 6.48 42.74
N LYS A 40 -11.45 5.56 42.38
CA LYS A 40 -11.22 4.11 42.51
C LYS A 40 -11.00 3.37 41.20
N LEU A 41 -11.73 3.71 40.16
CA LEU A 41 -11.68 2.96 38.91
C LEU A 41 -11.72 3.91 37.73
N THR A 42 -10.79 3.72 36.83
CA THR A 42 -10.80 4.34 35.50
C THR A 42 -10.84 3.23 34.45
N LEU A 43 -11.83 3.29 33.59
CA LEU A 43 -11.94 2.45 32.39
C LEU A 43 -11.86 3.33 31.18
N ARG A 44 -11.09 2.93 30.19
CA ARG A 44 -11.04 3.61 28.91
C ARG A 44 -11.15 2.58 27.79
N TYR A 45 -12.04 2.86 26.85
CA TYR A 45 -12.14 2.14 25.61
C TYR A 45 -11.72 3.07 24.46
N THR A 46 -10.88 2.56 23.58
CA THR A 46 -10.42 3.27 22.39
C THR A 46 -10.59 2.37 21.18
N ALA A 47 -11.31 2.86 20.16
CA ALA A 47 -11.42 2.25 18.86
C ALA A 47 -10.69 3.12 17.83
N ASN A 48 -9.77 2.52 17.09
CA ASN A 48 -9.07 3.15 15.98
C ASN A 48 -9.34 2.36 14.71
N TYR A 49 -9.98 2.99 13.73
CA TYR A 49 -10.21 2.40 12.42
C TYR A 49 -9.40 3.16 11.38
N THR A 50 -8.61 2.42 10.60
CA THR A 50 -7.82 2.97 9.49
C THR A 50 -8.17 2.22 8.21
N LEU A 51 -8.54 2.99 7.17
CA LEU A 51 -8.71 2.51 5.81
C LEU A 51 -7.64 3.20 4.94
N THR A 52 -6.88 2.39 4.22
CA THR A 52 -5.89 2.86 3.25
C THR A 52 -6.23 2.29 1.88
N ASP A 53 -6.53 3.15 0.92
CA ASP A 53 -6.62 2.83 -0.49
C ASP A 53 -5.36 3.32 -1.18
N ALA A 54 -4.69 2.44 -1.92
CA ALA A 54 -3.51 2.79 -2.70
C ALA A 54 -3.66 2.31 -4.15
N THR A 55 -3.17 3.13 -5.06
CA THR A 55 -3.07 2.84 -6.49
C THR A 55 -1.64 3.07 -6.90
N ASP A 56 -1.00 2.05 -7.45
CA ASP A 56 0.36 2.18 -7.96
C ASP A 56 0.37 2.89 -9.32
N SER A 57 1.45 3.59 -9.60
CA SER A 57 1.63 4.27 -10.88
C SER A 57 1.73 3.29 -12.04
N PRO A 58 1.01 3.51 -13.16
CA PRO A 58 1.23 2.76 -14.39
C PRO A 58 2.63 2.95 -14.97
N TYR A 59 3.31 4.05 -14.62
CA TYR A 59 4.69 4.31 -15.01
C TYR A 59 5.71 3.51 -14.18
N GLY A 60 5.27 2.68 -13.24
CA GLY A 60 6.15 1.88 -12.41
C GLY A 60 6.93 2.70 -11.39
N LYS A 61 8.10 2.20 -10.99
CA LYS A 61 8.94 2.83 -9.96
C LYS A 61 9.96 3.77 -10.60
N PHE A 62 10.24 4.90 -9.95
CA PHE A 62 11.28 5.86 -10.37
C PHE A 62 12.65 5.18 -10.58
N SER A 63 12.98 4.17 -9.77
CA SER A 63 14.23 3.42 -9.91
C SER A 63 14.36 2.65 -11.23
N ALA A 64 13.27 2.37 -11.94
CA ALA A 64 13.35 1.75 -13.26
C ALA A 64 13.93 2.73 -14.29
N TYR A 65 13.58 4.02 -14.18
CA TYR A 65 14.09 5.06 -15.08
C TYR A 65 15.56 5.41 -14.83
N THR A 66 16.00 5.39 -13.57
CA THR A 66 17.39 5.73 -13.23
C THR A 66 18.40 4.68 -13.66
N LYS A 67 17.92 3.49 -14.01
CA LYS A 67 18.75 2.37 -14.53
C LYS A 67 18.82 2.32 -16.05
N LEU A 68 18.03 3.13 -16.75
CA LEU A 68 18.05 3.17 -18.20
C LEU A 68 19.33 3.81 -18.71
N ASN A 69 19.84 3.33 -19.84
CA ASN A 69 20.94 3.97 -20.54
C ASN A 69 20.47 5.32 -21.10
N PRO A 70 21.06 6.45 -20.68
CA PRO A 70 20.62 7.78 -21.11
C PRO A 70 20.86 8.06 -22.58
N TYR A 71 21.63 7.24 -23.29
CA TYR A 71 21.93 7.37 -24.71
C TYR A 71 20.94 6.64 -25.61
N GLU A 72 20.05 5.82 -25.03
CA GLU A 72 19.02 5.12 -25.79
C GLU A 72 17.72 5.90 -25.83
N SER A 73 17.14 6.00 -27.04
CA SER A 73 15.83 6.64 -27.22
C SER A 73 14.72 5.68 -26.81
N PRO A 74 13.74 6.14 -26.01
CA PRO A 74 12.54 5.36 -25.76
C PRO A 74 11.58 5.27 -26.97
N TYR A 75 11.91 5.96 -28.07
CA TYR A 75 11.12 6.01 -29.30
C TYR A 75 11.97 5.46 -30.47
N ASP A 76 11.27 4.82 -31.38
CA ASP A 76 11.85 4.40 -32.68
C ASP A 76 11.98 5.58 -33.67
N GLU A 77 12.43 5.28 -34.90
CA GLU A 77 12.58 6.27 -36.00
C GLU A 77 11.25 6.89 -36.46
N TYR A 78 10.11 6.25 -36.16
CA TYR A 78 8.78 6.72 -36.50
C TYR A 78 8.11 7.53 -35.35
N GLY A 79 8.78 7.63 -34.19
CA GLY A 79 8.27 8.32 -33.01
C GLY A 79 7.35 7.44 -32.14
N GLU A 80 7.28 6.13 -32.39
CA GLU A 80 6.52 5.19 -31.58
C GLU A 80 7.37 4.66 -30.41
N LEU A 81 6.72 4.37 -29.29
CA LEU A 81 7.41 3.83 -28.10
C LEU A 81 7.91 2.42 -28.35
N VAL A 82 9.20 2.20 -28.19
CA VAL A 82 9.77 0.85 -28.23
C VAL A 82 9.37 0.07 -26.99
N LYS A 83 9.06 -1.22 -27.14
CA LYS A 83 8.64 -2.09 -26.04
C LYS A 83 9.76 -2.35 -25.03
N ALA A 84 10.98 -2.51 -25.52
CA ALA A 84 12.17 -2.71 -24.72
C ALA A 84 13.42 -2.20 -25.45
N PHE A 85 14.46 -1.93 -24.68
CA PHE A 85 15.79 -1.60 -25.19
C PHE A 85 16.57 -2.91 -25.44
N TYR A 86 17.41 -2.89 -26.46
CA TYR A 86 18.34 -4.00 -26.73
C TYR A 86 19.63 -3.77 -25.96
N PHE A 87 20.02 -4.77 -25.18
CA PHE A 87 21.28 -4.76 -24.44
C PHE A 87 22.22 -5.85 -24.95
N ASP A 88 23.52 -5.65 -24.71
CA ASP A 88 24.52 -6.66 -24.97
C ASP A 88 24.17 -7.95 -24.20
N PRO A 89 24.12 -9.11 -24.90
CA PRO A 89 23.86 -10.40 -24.27
C PRO A 89 24.87 -10.80 -23.18
N GLU A 90 26.03 -10.13 -23.09
CA GLU A 90 27.02 -10.31 -22.02
C GLU A 90 26.69 -9.54 -20.74
N ASP A 91 25.74 -8.59 -20.78
CA ASP A 91 25.32 -7.84 -19.59
C ASP A 91 24.30 -8.63 -18.78
N THR A 92 24.76 -9.24 -17.71
CA THR A 92 23.94 -10.02 -16.77
C THR A 92 23.00 -9.17 -15.91
N SER A 93 22.99 -7.85 -16.03
CA SER A 93 22.11 -6.93 -15.30
C SER A 93 20.71 -6.83 -15.90
N THR A 94 20.48 -7.41 -17.05
CA THR A 94 19.23 -7.37 -17.81
C THR A 94 18.35 -8.58 -17.50
N THR A 95 17.08 -8.52 -17.93
CA THR A 95 16.19 -9.67 -17.90
C THR A 95 16.78 -10.85 -18.67
N SER A 96 16.35 -12.05 -18.38
CA SER A 96 16.91 -13.34 -18.81
C SER A 96 17.18 -13.52 -20.32
N GLU A 97 16.96 -12.49 -21.15
CA GLU A 97 17.15 -12.53 -22.61
C GLU A 97 17.86 -11.28 -23.17
N GLY A 98 18.55 -10.50 -22.34
CA GLY A 98 19.30 -9.33 -22.82
C GLY A 98 18.46 -8.10 -23.17
N TYR A 99 17.18 -8.04 -22.74
CA TYR A 99 16.33 -6.88 -22.96
C TYR A 99 16.04 -6.15 -21.65
N GLN A 100 16.03 -4.82 -21.69
CA GLN A 100 15.50 -4.00 -20.61
C GLN A 100 14.15 -3.40 -21.01
N ALA A 101 13.13 -3.59 -20.17
CA ALA A 101 11.80 -3.07 -20.43
C ALA A 101 11.79 -1.54 -20.51
N ASN A 102 11.06 -0.99 -21.49
CA ASN A 102 10.79 0.44 -21.55
C ASN A 102 9.59 0.75 -20.63
N PRO A 103 9.79 1.45 -19.50
CA PRO A 103 8.69 1.72 -18.57
C PRO A 103 7.66 2.70 -19.14
N LEU A 104 8.02 3.52 -20.13
CA LEU A 104 7.07 4.41 -20.82
C LEU A 104 6.10 3.60 -21.68
N TYR A 105 6.59 2.56 -22.36
CA TYR A 105 5.73 1.65 -23.12
C TYR A 105 4.74 0.93 -22.19
N ASN A 106 5.23 0.36 -21.10
CA ASN A 106 4.37 -0.34 -20.15
C ASN A 106 3.30 0.58 -19.55
N ALA A 107 3.57 1.87 -19.42
CA ALA A 107 2.61 2.86 -18.94
C ALA A 107 1.45 3.13 -19.92
N THR A 108 1.56 2.75 -21.18
CA THR A 108 0.47 2.86 -22.17
C THR A 108 -0.51 1.69 -22.11
N LEU A 109 -0.12 0.61 -21.42
CA LEU A 109 -0.91 -0.60 -21.30
C LEU A 109 -2.01 -0.44 -20.23
N SER A 110 -3.00 -1.32 -20.27
CA SER A 110 -4.10 -1.37 -19.29
C SER A 110 -3.73 -2.03 -17.97
N SER A 111 -2.44 -2.19 -17.68
CA SER A 111 -1.95 -2.75 -16.41
C SER A 111 -2.30 -1.86 -15.23
N PHE A 112 -2.72 -2.46 -14.12
CA PHE A 112 -3.01 -1.73 -12.87
C PHE A 112 -2.63 -2.54 -11.64
N SER A 113 -2.42 -1.84 -10.53
CA SER A 113 -2.20 -2.42 -9.21
C SER A 113 -2.86 -1.52 -8.17
N THR A 114 -3.82 -2.10 -7.44
CA THR A 114 -4.53 -1.40 -6.38
C THR A 114 -4.51 -2.23 -5.10
N SER A 115 -4.53 -1.56 -3.96
CA SER A 115 -4.65 -2.23 -2.68
C SER A 115 -5.53 -1.46 -1.72
N ARG A 116 -6.30 -2.22 -0.92
CA ARG A 116 -7.14 -1.71 0.15
C ARG A 116 -6.77 -2.42 1.45
N ASN A 117 -6.34 -1.65 2.43
CA ASN A 117 -5.99 -2.15 3.74
C ASN A 117 -6.90 -1.52 4.80
N GLN A 118 -7.50 -2.36 5.62
CA GLN A 118 -8.37 -1.97 6.72
C GLN A 118 -7.78 -2.50 8.02
N THR A 119 -7.74 -1.67 9.03
CA THR A 119 -7.30 -2.06 10.38
C THR A 119 -8.26 -1.48 11.39
N LEU A 120 -8.84 -2.34 12.21
CA LEU A 120 -9.62 -1.96 13.38
C LEU A 120 -8.86 -2.41 14.62
N ARG A 121 -8.43 -1.44 15.41
CA ARG A 121 -7.79 -1.66 16.70
C ARG A 121 -8.75 -1.27 17.80
N ASN A 122 -9.01 -2.18 18.73
CA ASN A 122 -9.78 -1.95 19.92
C ASN A 122 -8.87 -2.12 21.14
N THR A 123 -8.87 -1.13 22.01
CA THR A 123 -8.08 -1.11 23.23
C THR A 123 -9.00 -0.86 24.41
N VAL A 124 -8.88 -1.68 25.43
CA VAL A 124 -9.52 -1.48 26.73
C VAL A 124 -8.44 -1.31 27.78
N ASP A 125 -8.43 -0.17 28.45
CA ASP A 125 -7.55 0.13 29.57
C ASP A 125 -8.39 0.15 30.85
N ALA A 126 -7.92 -0.53 31.89
CA ALA A 126 -8.50 -0.51 33.22
C ALA A 126 -7.43 -0.15 34.25
N LYS A 127 -7.76 0.78 35.15
CA LYS A 127 -6.90 1.15 36.27
C LYS A 127 -7.74 1.19 37.54
N TRP A 128 -7.39 0.33 38.48
CA TRP A 128 -8.09 0.22 39.76
C TRP A 128 -7.16 0.61 40.92
N TYR A 129 -7.57 1.62 41.65
CA TYR A 129 -6.90 2.08 42.88
C TYR A 129 -7.43 1.30 44.07
N VAL A 130 -6.63 0.35 44.56
CA VAL A 130 -6.96 -0.48 45.73
C VAL A 130 -6.84 0.36 46.99
N THR A 131 -5.77 1.15 47.08
CA THR A 131 -5.54 2.15 48.12
C THR A 131 -5.11 3.46 47.48
N LYS A 132 -4.85 4.51 48.28
CA LYS A 132 -4.32 5.80 47.77
C LYS A 132 -2.97 5.64 47.10
N ASP A 133 -2.14 4.71 47.57
CA ASP A 133 -0.76 4.54 47.14
C ASP A 133 -0.54 3.26 46.29
N PHE A 134 -1.57 2.43 46.14
CA PHE A 134 -1.48 1.18 45.40
C PHE A 134 -2.61 1.06 44.36
N TYR A 135 -2.21 0.81 43.13
CA TYR A 135 -3.16 0.54 42.04
C TYR A 135 -2.72 -0.67 41.21
N VAL A 136 -3.68 -1.28 40.56
CA VAL A 136 -3.51 -2.33 39.54
C VAL A 136 -4.01 -1.76 38.21
N SER A 137 -3.25 -1.97 37.15
CA SER A 137 -3.68 -1.59 35.80
C SER A 137 -3.48 -2.73 34.81
N GLY A 138 -4.37 -2.81 33.84
CA GLY A 138 -4.31 -3.78 32.76
C GLY A 138 -4.77 -3.13 31.46
N GLN A 139 -4.20 -3.58 30.34
CA GLN A 139 -4.58 -3.19 29.00
C GLN A 139 -4.82 -4.43 28.15
N PHE A 140 -5.89 -4.39 27.38
CA PHE A 140 -6.24 -5.44 26.45
C PHE A 140 -6.42 -4.83 25.06
N ASN A 141 -5.78 -5.44 24.04
CA ASN A 141 -5.84 -4.98 22.65
C ASN A 141 -6.30 -6.10 21.73
N ILE A 142 -7.19 -5.78 20.80
CA ILE A 142 -7.59 -6.64 19.70
C ILE A 142 -7.41 -5.85 18.39
N ASP A 143 -6.58 -6.38 17.51
CA ASP A 143 -6.37 -5.86 16.15
C ASP A 143 -7.02 -6.80 15.15
N VAL A 144 -7.93 -6.26 14.34
CA VAL A 144 -8.50 -6.94 13.18
C VAL A 144 -7.98 -6.24 11.93
N LYS A 145 -7.31 -7.00 11.07
CA LYS A 145 -6.73 -6.49 9.82
C LYS A 145 -7.35 -7.23 8.65
N SER A 146 -7.68 -6.49 7.59
CA SER A 146 -8.09 -7.05 6.31
C SER A 146 -7.31 -6.33 5.21
N SER A 147 -6.69 -7.11 4.34
CA SER A 147 -5.95 -6.61 3.17
C SER A 147 -6.53 -7.22 1.92
N GLN A 148 -6.77 -6.40 0.92
CA GLN A 148 -7.20 -6.81 -0.40
C GLN A 148 -6.30 -6.14 -1.42
N SER A 149 -5.80 -6.89 -2.38
CA SER A 149 -5.04 -6.37 -3.51
C SER A 149 -5.61 -6.92 -4.81
N ASP A 150 -5.57 -6.08 -5.84
CA ASP A 150 -5.99 -6.42 -7.18
C ASP A 150 -4.91 -5.93 -8.14
N LYS A 151 -4.30 -6.85 -8.88
CA LYS A 151 -3.21 -6.56 -9.81
C LYS A 151 -3.47 -7.24 -11.12
N TYR A 152 -3.41 -6.45 -12.19
CA TYR A 152 -3.44 -6.93 -13.56
C TYR A 152 -2.20 -6.46 -14.30
N VAL A 153 -1.56 -7.36 -15.03
CA VAL A 153 -0.46 -7.06 -15.94
C VAL A 153 -0.86 -7.53 -17.33
N SER A 154 -0.84 -6.61 -18.29
CA SER A 154 -1.19 -6.89 -19.67
C SER A 154 -0.29 -7.98 -20.27
N PRO A 155 -0.82 -8.86 -21.13
CA PRO A 155 0.00 -9.80 -21.92
C PRO A 155 1.05 -9.12 -22.79
N ASP A 156 0.84 -7.85 -23.13
CA ASP A 156 1.75 -7.05 -23.95
C ASP A 156 2.87 -6.38 -23.13
N ASP A 157 2.89 -6.55 -21.81
CA ASP A 157 3.95 -6.00 -20.96
C ASP A 157 5.32 -6.52 -21.39
N ALA A 158 6.32 -5.64 -21.33
CA ALA A 158 7.67 -5.97 -21.74
C ALA A 158 8.30 -7.11 -20.92
N GLN A 159 7.80 -7.39 -19.70
CA GLN A 159 8.26 -8.54 -18.91
C GLN A 159 7.99 -9.91 -19.55
N PHE A 160 7.08 -9.99 -20.53
CA PHE A 160 6.77 -11.21 -21.25
C PHE A 160 7.48 -11.29 -22.62
N LEU A 161 8.47 -10.43 -22.87
CA LEU A 161 9.35 -10.57 -24.00
C LEU A 161 10.10 -11.90 -23.88
N GLY A 162 10.10 -12.69 -24.98
CA GLY A 162 10.72 -14.01 -24.98
C GLY A 162 9.82 -15.17 -24.51
N GLU A 163 8.68 -14.89 -23.86
CA GLU A 163 7.71 -15.94 -23.57
C GLU A 163 6.90 -16.28 -24.84
N ASN A 164 7.13 -17.47 -25.35
CA ASN A 164 6.49 -17.94 -26.60
C ASN A 164 5.10 -18.53 -26.39
N ASP A 165 4.75 -18.92 -25.16
CA ASP A 165 3.45 -19.49 -24.82
C ASP A 165 2.45 -18.36 -24.47
N PRO A 166 1.44 -18.10 -25.33
CA PRO A 166 0.44 -17.07 -25.05
C PRO A 166 -0.33 -17.27 -23.73
N ALA A 167 -0.46 -18.52 -23.27
CA ALA A 167 -1.15 -18.84 -22.02
C ALA A 167 -0.38 -18.40 -20.77
N LYS A 168 0.91 -18.11 -20.90
CA LYS A 168 1.77 -17.64 -19.82
C LYS A 168 1.97 -16.12 -19.82
N ARG A 169 1.44 -15.42 -20.83
CA ARG A 169 1.49 -13.97 -20.90
C ARG A 169 0.32 -13.37 -20.14
N GLY A 170 0.58 -12.30 -19.44
CA GLY A 170 -0.40 -11.62 -18.60
C GLY A 170 -0.52 -12.26 -17.21
N LEU A 171 -0.75 -11.42 -16.22
CA LEU A 171 -0.94 -11.81 -14.83
C LEU A 171 -2.17 -11.10 -14.27
N TYR A 172 -3.04 -11.90 -13.64
CA TYR A 172 -4.12 -11.37 -12.83
C TYR A 172 -4.04 -12.01 -11.45
N GLY A 173 -3.93 -11.20 -10.44
CA GLY A 173 -3.81 -11.65 -9.06
C GLY A 173 -4.74 -10.89 -8.12
N LEU A 174 -5.56 -11.65 -7.41
CA LEU A 174 -6.33 -11.17 -6.27
C LEU A 174 -5.66 -11.68 -4.99
N GLY A 175 -5.20 -10.74 -4.17
CA GLY A 175 -4.66 -11.04 -2.85
C GLY A 175 -5.66 -10.65 -1.77
N THR A 176 -5.97 -11.59 -0.87
CA THR A 176 -6.74 -11.31 0.36
C THR A 176 -5.95 -11.81 1.55
N GLY A 177 -5.82 -10.95 2.58
CA GLY A 177 -5.19 -11.27 3.85
C GLY A 177 -6.09 -10.85 5.02
N LYS A 178 -6.13 -11.67 6.07
CA LYS A 178 -6.82 -11.35 7.33
C LYS A 178 -5.84 -11.29 8.47
#